data_4ab7e7e938e84131b296b03357be38c3
#
_entry.id   4ab7e7e938e84131b296b03357be38c3
#
_cell.length_a   1.000
_cell.length_b   1.000
_cell.length_c   1.000
_cell.angle_alpha   90.00
_cell.angle_beta   90.00
_cell.angle_gamma   90.00
#
_symmetry.space_group_name_H-M   'P 1'
#
loop_
_entity.id
_entity.type
_entity.pdbx_description
1 polymer ?
#
loop_
_entity_poly.entity_id
_entity_poly.type
_entity_poly.pdbx_seq_one_letter_code
_entity_poly.pdbx_strand_id
1 'polypeptide(L)'
;MSRTSAPGAPATVDATALRHRLDEGLAQLGGAAAALDEAARDRSVRFVVLLAKWNRVHNLTAVRDPCDMIGRHVLDSLALLPMIDAAWANGCGTGPDAAASSAAPDLIDIGSGGGLPVLPLAIGRPDLVCLSVDTVEKKIRFQRQALLELALTNVEARHARIETVDAAAGIVVSRAFAAPADFLRVAAGHTAAGGTALVMLGQRDRLPETLPEPFTLEGLEPLDIPFGSGPRHVAVCRVPDDHGR
;
A
#
# COMPACT_ATOMS: atom_id res chain seq x y z
N MET A 1 6.12 8.17 -52.49
CA MET A 1 4.89 7.65 -51.86
C MET A 1 5.26 7.10 -50.47
N SER A 2 5.23 7.95 -49.47
CA SER A 2 5.54 7.58 -48.08
C SER A 2 4.32 6.92 -47.44
N ARG A 3 4.48 5.67 -47.00
CA ARG A 3 3.46 4.96 -46.20
C ARG A 3 3.51 5.51 -44.77
N THR A 4 2.53 6.30 -44.42
CA THR A 4 2.24 6.66 -43.04
C THR A 4 1.75 5.40 -42.30
N SER A 5 2.58 4.87 -41.39
CA SER A 5 2.17 3.78 -40.52
C SER A 5 1.07 4.31 -39.57
N ALA A 6 -0.07 3.66 -39.59
CA ALA A 6 -1.15 3.93 -38.65
C ALA A 6 -0.66 3.69 -37.20
N PRO A 7 -1.11 4.49 -36.21
CA PRO A 7 -0.78 4.23 -34.82
C PRO A 7 -1.32 2.86 -34.42
N GLY A 8 -0.41 1.99 -33.95
CA GLY A 8 -0.73 0.62 -33.55
C GLY A 8 -1.86 0.60 -32.51
N ALA A 9 -2.76 -0.36 -32.65
CA ALA A 9 -3.80 -0.65 -31.67
C ALA A 9 -3.16 -0.79 -30.27
N PRO A 10 -3.80 -0.29 -29.20
CA PRO A 10 -3.26 -0.38 -27.87
C PRO A 10 -3.03 -1.87 -27.52
N ALA A 11 -1.79 -2.22 -27.19
CA ALA A 11 -1.46 -3.58 -26.77
C ALA A 11 -2.43 -4.00 -25.65
N THR A 12 -3.18 -5.06 -25.89
CA THR A 12 -4.05 -5.68 -24.87
C THR A 12 -3.15 -6.19 -23.77
N VAL A 13 -3.48 -5.84 -22.51
CA VAL A 13 -2.75 -6.34 -21.34
C VAL A 13 -3.00 -7.84 -21.24
N ASP A 14 -1.94 -8.63 -21.32
CA ASP A 14 -2.04 -10.09 -21.20
C ASP A 14 -2.20 -10.49 -19.72
N ALA A 15 -3.43 -10.75 -19.32
CA ALA A 15 -3.77 -11.15 -17.96
C ALA A 15 -3.13 -12.49 -17.56
N THR A 16 -2.90 -13.41 -18.50
CA THR A 16 -2.27 -14.69 -18.23
C THR A 16 -0.79 -14.51 -17.88
N ALA A 17 -0.08 -13.67 -18.63
CA ALA A 17 1.31 -13.33 -18.32
C ALA A 17 1.43 -12.60 -16.97
N LEU A 18 0.50 -11.68 -16.66
CA LEU A 18 0.45 -11.01 -15.34
C LEU A 18 0.23 -12.01 -14.22
N ARG A 19 -0.69 -12.98 -14.42
CA ARG A 19 -0.98 -14.00 -13.41
C ARG A 19 0.24 -14.87 -13.15
N HIS A 20 0.89 -15.36 -14.18
CA HIS A 20 2.10 -16.17 -14.05
C HIS A 20 3.20 -15.42 -13.27
N ARG A 21 3.43 -14.15 -13.63
CA ARG A 21 4.41 -13.31 -12.94
C ARG A 21 4.05 -13.02 -11.48
N LEU A 22 2.75 -12.85 -11.18
CA LEU A 22 2.27 -12.70 -9.82
C LEU A 22 2.53 -13.98 -9.00
N ASP A 23 2.14 -15.15 -9.51
CA ASP A 23 2.30 -16.43 -8.83
C ASP A 23 3.77 -16.75 -8.53
N GLU A 24 4.66 -16.50 -9.52
CA GLU A 24 6.10 -16.64 -9.33
C GLU A 24 6.63 -15.69 -8.23
N GLY A 25 6.21 -14.43 -8.25
CA GLY A 25 6.62 -13.46 -7.24
C GLY A 25 6.08 -13.75 -5.85
N LEU A 26 4.83 -14.21 -5.73
CA LEU A 26 4.25 -14.62 -4.45
C LEU A 26 4.99 -15.82 -3.85
N ALA A 27 5.37 -16.79 -4.68
CA ALA A 27 6.15 -17.94 -4.23
C ALA A 27 7.55 -17.53 -3.71
N GLN A 28 8.18 -16.52 -4.32
CA GLN A 28 9.47 -15.99 -3.87
C GLN A 28 9.34 -15.17 -2.58
N LEU A 29 8.28 -14.37 -2.41
CA LEU A 29 8.02 -13.64 -1.16
C LEU A 29 7.76 -14.59 0.00
N GLY A 30 7.10 -15.71 -0.26
CA GLY A 30 6.77 -16.68 0.79
C GLY A 30 5.72 -16.20 1.79
N GLY A 31 5.62 -16.89 2.94
CA GLY A 31 4.78 -16.50 4.06
C GLY A 31 3.33 -16.19 3.71
N ALA A 32 2.77 -15.13 4.30
CA ALA A 32 1.39 -14.69 4.09
C ALA A 32 1.11 -14.33 2.61
N ALA A 33 2.10 -13.78 1.89
CA ALA A 33 1.93 -13.46 0.48
C ALA A 33 1.73 -14.71 -0.38
N ALA A 34 2.49 -15.78 -0.13
CA ALA A 34 2.32 -17.06 -0.86
C ALA A 34 0.98 -17.73 -0.56
N ALA A 35 0.40 -17.46 0.61
CA ALA A 35 -0.87 -18.02 1.06
C ALA A 35 -2.12 -17.32 0.48
N LEU A 36 -1.96 -16.28 -0.34
CA LEU A 36 -3.08 -15.61 -1.00
C LEU A 36 -3.92 -16.63 -1.79
N ASP A 37 -5.24 -16.57 -1.57
CA ASP A 37 -6.18 -17.42 -2.28
C ASP A 37 -6.35 -17.02 -3.75
N GLU A 38 -7.05 -17.84 -4.50
CA GLU A 38 -7.30 -17.64 -5.93
C GLU A 38 -8.01 -16.32 -6.21
N ALA A 39 -8.99 -15.96 -5.37
CA ALA A 39 -9.75 -14.73 -5.52
C ALA A 39 -8.89 -13.47 -5.30
N ALA A 40 -7.98 -13.49 -4.33
CA ALA A 40 -7.03 -12.41 -4.09
C ALA A 40 -6.02 -12.26 -5.24
N ARG A 41 -5.54 -13.39 -5.79
CA ARG A 41 -4.66 -13.39 -6.96
C ARG A 41 -5.35 -12.80 -8.19
N ASP A 42 -6.59 -13.19 -8.45
CA ASP A 42 -7.39 -12.64 -9.54
C ASP A 42 -7.65 -11.14 -9.37
N ARG A 43 -8.02 -10.70 -8.16
CA ARG A 43 -8.20 -9.28 -7.85
C ARG A 43 -6.91 -8.49 -8.06
N SER A 44 -5.75 -9.04 -7.68
CA SER A 44 -4.44 -8.42 -7.89
C SER A 44 -4.11 -8.21 -9.37
N VAL A 45 -4.37 -9.21 -10.21
CA VAL A 45 -4.20 -9.08 -11.67
C VAL A 45 -5.16 -8.03 -12.25
N ARG A 46 -6.45 -8.09 -11.88
CA ARG A 46 -7.45 -7.10 -12.31
C ARG A 46 -7.11 -5.69 -11.85
N PHE A 47 -6.57 -5.52 -10.65
CA PHE A 47 -6.06 -4.23 -10.17
C PHE A 47 -4.97 -3.68 -11.10
N VAL A 48 -3.99 -4.50 -11.49
CA VAL A 48 -2.91 -4.08 -12.41
C VAL A 48 -3.46 -3.71 -13.79
N VAL A 49 -4.39 -4.50 -14.33
CA VAL A 49 -5.06 -4.19 -15.62
C VAL A 49 -5.77 -2.83 -15.55
N LEU A 50 -6.51 -2.59 -14.47
CA LEU A 50 -7.22 -1.34 -14.25
C LEU A 50 -6.26 -0.17 -14.07
N LEU A 51 -5.22 -0.31 -13.24
CA LEU A 51 -4.19 0.69 -13.02
C LEU A 51 -3.49 1.05 -14.33
N ALA A 52 -3.09 0.07 -15.14
CA ALA A 52 -2.46 0.28 -16.44
C ALA A 52 -3.37 1.04 -17.40
N LYS A 53 -4.67 0.70 -17.44
CA LYS A 53 -5.67 1.40 -18.26
C LYS A 53 -5.79 2.88 -17.87
N TRP A 54 -5.95 3.17 -16.57
CA TRP A 54 -6.08 4.53 -16.07
C TRP A 54 -4.79 5.33 -16.18
N ASN A 55 -3.63 4.66 -15.98
CA ASN A 55 -2.33 5.31 -16.02
C ASN A 55 -2.00 5.92 -17.39
N ARG A 56 -2.55 5.38 -18.49
CA ARG A 56 -2.39 5.94 -19.84
C ARG A 56 -2.92 7.38 -19.97
N VAL A 57 -3.96 7.71 -19.18
CA VAL A 57 -4.65 9.00 -19.26
C VAL A 57 -4.28 9.91 -18.08
N HIS A 58 -4.15 9.34 -16.89
CA HIS A 58 -4.11 10.12 -15.65
C HIS A 58 -2.73 10.21 -15.00
N ASN A 59 -1.72 9.48 -15.50
CA ASN A 59 -0.37 9.46 -14.91
C ASN A 59 -0.39 9.17 -13.41
N LEU A 60 -1.01 8.05 -13.02
CA LEU A 60 -1.12 7.61 -11.62
C LEU A 60 0.21 7.09 -11.07
N THR A 61 1.05 6.51 -11.94
CA THR A 61 2.37 5.98 -11.60
C THR A 61 3.36 6.20 -12.75
N ALA A 62 4.65 6.28 -12.41
CA ALA A 62 5.72 6.34 -13.41
C ALA A 62 5.96 4.99 -14.12
N VAL A 63 5.53 3.88 -13.54
CA VAL A 63 5.65 2.54 -14.15
C VAL A 63 4.62 2.41 -15.26
N ARG A 64 5.09 2.04 -16.46
CA ARG A 64 4.23 1.96 -17.66
C ARG A 64 3.89 0.55 -18.07
N ASP A 65 4.83 -0.38 -17.90
CA ASP A 65 4.65 -1.79 -18.23
C ASP A 65 3.81 -2.47 -17.14
N PRO A 66 2.67 -3.11 -17.50
CA PRO A 66 1.85 -3.86 -16.54
C PRO A 66 2.61 -5.01 -15.86
N CYS A 67 3.55 -5.66 -16.54
CA CYS A 67 4.38 -6.71 -15.94
C CYS A 67 5.28 -6.14 -14.83
N ASP A 68 5.83 -4.94 -15.04
CA ASP A 68 6.62 -4.25 -14.01
C ASP A 68 5.74 -3.76 -12.84
N MET A 69 4.45 -3.47 -13.08
CA MET A 69 3.53 -3.11 -12.01
C MET A 69 3.30 -4.26 -11.02
N ILE A 70 3.38 -5.52 -11.46
CA ILE A 70 3.33 -6.68 -10.55
C ILE A 70 4.45 -6.58 -9.52
N GLY A 71 5.71 -6.48 -9.94
CA GLY A 71 6.86 -6.41 -9.02
C GLY A 71 6.87 -5.12 -8.21
N ARG A 72 6.85 -3.99 -8.92
CA ARG A 72 7.09 -2.66 -8.33
C ARG A 72 5.91 -2.06 -7.59
N HIS A 73 4.72 -2.67 -7.68
CA HIS A 73 3.52 -2.18 -7.00
C HIS A 73 2.86 -3.27 -6.16
N VAL A 74 2.45 -4.40 -6.77
CA VAL A 74 1.72 -5.43 -6.03
C VAL A 74 2.63 -6.16 -5.03
N LEU A 75 3.72 -6.74 -5.51
CA LEU A 75 4.64 -7.49 -4.65
C LEU A 75 5.38 -6.57 -3.64
N ASP A 76 5.75 -5.35 -4.07
CA ASP A 76 6.31 -4.31 -3.20
C ASP A 76 5.36 -3.97 -2.03
N SER A 77 4.06 -3.92 -2.27
CA SER A 77 3.06 -3.71 -1.22
C SER A 77 2.86 -4.95 -0.34
N LEU A 78 2.74 -6.13 -0.95
CA LEU A 78 2.49 -7.38 -0.22
C LEU A 78 3.70 -7.83 0.62
N ALA A 79 4.90 -7.35 0.33
CA ALA A 79 6.08 -7.56 1.16
C ALA A 79 5.96 -6.95 2.57
N LEU A 80 4.98 -6.06 2.80
CA LEU A 80 4.68 -5.51 4.13
C LEU A 80 3.84 -6.46 5.01
N LEU A 81 3.25 -7.51 4.46
CA LEU A 81 2.36 -8.41 5.21
C LEU A 81 2.97 -8.95 6.51
N PRO A 82 4.24 -9.40 6.56
CA PRO A 82 4.83 -9.87 7.82
C PRO A 82 4.85 -8.81 8.92
N MET A 83 5.12 -7.53 8.58
CA MET A 83 5.14 -6.42 9.54
C MET A 83 3.74 -6.06 10.00
N ILE A 84 2.76 -6.13 9.09
CA ILE A 84 1.35 -5.91 9.41
C ILE A 84 0.86 -7.03 10.34
N ASP A 85 1.19 -8.28 10.07
CA ASP A 85 0.83 -9.43 10.91
C ASP A 85 1.47 -9.31 12.31
N ALA A 86 2.73 -8.89 12.40
CA ALA A 86 3.41 -8.64 13.66
C ALA A 86 2.76 -7.50 14.45
N ALA A 87 2.46 -6.37 13.80
CA ALA A 87 1.77 -5.25 14.44
C ALA A 87 0.37 -5.66 14.93
N TRP A 88 -0.36 -6.43 14.11
CA TRP A 88 -1.67 -6.96 14.46
C TRP A 88 -1.62 -7.88 15.69
N ALA A 89 -0.67 -8.81 15.72
CA ALA A 89 -0.47 -9.72 16.85
C ALA A 89 -0.11 -8.99 18.15
N ASN A 90 0.51 -7.81 18.06
CA ASN A 90 0.84 -6.95 19.19
C ASN A 90 -0.33 -6.06 19.67
N GLY A 91 -1.56 -6.33 19.20
CA GLY A 91 -2.76 -5.63 19.66
C GLY A 91 -3.11 -4.35 18.89
N CYS A 92 -2.44 -4.08 17.77
CA CYS A 92 -2.75 -2.92 16.92
C CYS A 92 -4.03 -3.08 16.09
N GLY A 93 -4.68 -4.23 16.10
CA GLY A 93 -5.91 -4.52 15.36
C GLY A 93 -7.16 -4.36 16.21
N THR A 94 -8.25 -3.89 15.61
CA THR A 94 -9.56 -3.77 16.28
C THR A 94 -10.29 -5.11 16.42
N GLY A 95 -9.80 -6.15 15.73
CA GLY A 95 -10.40 -7.51 15.72
C GLY A 95 -11.71 -7.61 14.92
N PRO A 96 -12.15 -8.83 14.59
CA PRO A 96 -13.34 -9.06 13.74
C PRO A 96 -14.65 -8.55 14.36
N ASP A 97 -14.71 -8.37 15.69
CA ASP A 97 -15.91 -7.89 16.36
C ASP A 97 -16.12 -6.35 16.26
N ALA A 98 -15.09 -5.61 15.90
CA ALA A 98 -15.16 -4.15 15.76
C ALA A 98 -15.77 -3.69 14.42
N ALA A 99 -15.89 -4.54 13.44
CA ALA A 99 -16.51 -4.24 12.15
C ALA A 99 -18.01 -3.88 12.24
N ALA A 100 -18.64 -4.10 13.40
CA ALA A 100 -20.07 -3.80 13.63
C ALA A 100 -20.32 -2.45 14.32
N SER A 101 -19.29 -1.76 14.74
CA SER A 101 -19.40 -0.43 15.41
C SER A 101 -18.54 0.55 14.61
N SER A 102 -18.95 1.80 14.42
CA SER A 102 -18.26 2.89 13.68
C SER A 102 -16.77 3.04 14.06
N ALA A 103 -16.00 2.00 13.84
CA ALA A 103 -14.71 1.75 14.41
C ALA A 103 -13.62 2.45 13.60
N ALA A 104 -12.59 2.88 14.33
CA ALA A 104 -11.35 3.39 13.75
C ALA A 104 -10.79 2.41 12.72
N PRO A 105 -10.17 2.87 11.64
CA PRO A 105 -9.51 1.98 10.69
C PRO A 105 -8.34 1.25 11.35
N ASP A 106 -8.08 0.02 10.91
CA ASP A 106 -6.91 -0.73 11.35
C ASP A 106 -5.63 -0.20 10.71
N LEU A 107 -5.76 0.24 9.45
CA LEU A 107 -4.66 0.76 8.65
C LEU A 107 -5.04 2.08 7.97
N ILE A 108 -4.17 3.07 8.07
CA ILE A 108 -4.25 4.33 7.30
C ILE A 108 -3.07 4.40 6.33
N ASP A 109 -3.35 4.60 5.03
CA ASP A 109 -2.35 4.90 4.00
C ASP A 109 -2.36 6.40 3.69
N ILE A 110 -1.28 7.10 4.05
CA ILE A 110 -1.14 8.55 3.87
C ILE A 110 -0.42 8.85 2.56
N GLY A 111 -1.08 9.57 1.66
CA GLY A 111 -0.55 9.87 0.34
C GLY A 111 -0.57 8.66 -0.59
N SER A 112 -1.62 7.87 -0.52
CA SER A 112 -1.79 6.55 -1.15
C SER A 112 -1.67 6.52 -2.67
N GLY A 113 -1.72 7.66 -3.34
CA GLY A 113 -1.53 7.73 -4.78
C GLY A 113 -2.54 6.89 -5.57
N GLY A 114 -2.04 5.96 -6.36
CA GLY A 114 -2.85 4.97 -7.07
C GLY A 114 -3.36 3.83 -6.18
N GLY A 115 -3.53 4.06 -4.88
CA GLY A 115 -3.94 3.03 -3.91
C GLY A 115 -2.81 2.08 -3.53
N LEU A 116 -1.60 2.61 -3.39
CA LEU A 116 -0.39 1.83 -3.14
C LEU A 116 0.32 2.34 -1.87
N PRO A 117 0.47 1.50 -0.82
CA PRO A 117 0.30 0.05 -0.81
C PRO A 117 -1.11 -0.45 -0.45
N VAL A 118 -2.06 0.41 -0.07
CA VAL A 118 -3.31 0.00 0.59
C VAL A 118 -4.17 -0.98 -0.19
N LEU A 119 -4.36 -0.82 -1.53
CA LEU A 119 -5.25 -1.71 -2.27
C LEU A 119 -4.69 -3.14 -2.40
N PRO A 120 -3.40 -3.39 -2.73
CA PRO A 120 -2.85 -4.74 -2.66
C PRO A 120 -2.91 -5.34 -1.25
N LEU A 121 -2.68 -4.54 -0.20
CA LEU A 121 -2.80 -5.01 1.18
C LEU A 121 -4.24 -5.41 1.53
N ALA A 122 -5.23 -4.60 1.18
CA ALA A 122 -6.64 -4.89 1.40
C ALA A 122 -7.13 -6.11 0.59
N ILE A 123 -6.55 -6.36 -0.58
CA ILE A 123 -6.80 -7.59 -1.34
C ILE A 123 -6.23 -8.80 -0.61
N GLY A 124 -5.02 -8.70 -0.07
CA GLY A 124 -4.33 -9.79 0.64
C GLY A 124 -4.85 -10.04 2.06
N ARG A 125 -5.46 -9.03 2.68
CA ARG A 125 -5.98 -9.05 4.05
C ARG A 125 -7.39 -8.45 4.07
N PRO A 126 -8.41 -9.23 3.66
CA PRO A 126 -9.80 -8.75 3.60
C PRO A 126 -10.40 -8.47 5.00
N ASP A 127 -9.75 -8.91 6.05
CA ASP A 127 -10.08 -8.65 7.45
C ASP A 127 -9.64 -7.26 7.94
N LEU A 128 -8.69 -6.58 7.25
CA LEU A 128 -8.24 -5.23 7.60
C LEU A 128 -9.25 -4.18 7.13
N VAL A 129 -9.68 -3.30 8.03
CA VAL A 129 -10.41 -2.09 7.67
C VAL A 129 -9.41 -0.98 7.37
N CYS A 130 -9.37 -0.52 6.13
CA CYS A 130 -8.37 0.41 5.64
C CYS A 130 -8.94 1.78 5.30
N LEU A 131 -8.22 2.84 5.64
CA LEU A 131 -8.47 4.20 5.19
C LEU A 131 -7.34 4.66 4.27
N SER A 132 -7.68 4.98 3.04
CA SER A 132 -6.76 5.53 2.04
C SER A 132 -6.98 7.02 1.89
N VAL A 133 -5.95 7.85 2.08
CA VAL A 133 -6.04 9.30 2.01
C VAL A 133 -5.06 9.86 0.98
N ASP A 134 -5.54 10.68 0.04
CA ASP A 134 -4.70 11.44 -0.89
C ASP A 134 -5.35 12.78 -1.21
N THR A 135 -4.54 13.80 -1.43
CA THR A 135 -4.98 15.18 -1.77
C THR A 135 -5.31 15.35 -3.26
N VAL A 136 -5.00 14.37 -4.10
CA VAL A 136 -5.18 14.46 -5.55
C VAL A 136 -6.45 13.74 -5.97
N GLU A 137 -7.50 14.49 -6.29
CA GLU A 137 -8.83 13.98 -6.62
C GLU A 137 -8.83 12.87 -7.69
N LYS A 138 -8.06 13.03 -8.78
CA LYS A 138 -8.03 12.02 -9.85
C LYS A 138 -7.51 10.66 -9.38
N LYS A 139 -6.62 10.63 -8.37
CA LYS A 139 -6.10 9.41 -7.76
C LYS A 139 -7.16 8.73 -6.92
N ILE A 140 -7.90 9.50 -6.11
CA ILE A 140 -9.03 8.98 -5.31
C ILE A 140 -10.18 8.51 -6.20
N ARG A 141 -10.45 9.20 -7.31
CA ARG A 141 -11.43 8.71 -8.32
C ARG A 141 -11.02 7.34 -8.87
N PHE A 142 -9.75 7.15 -9.20
CA PHE A 142 -9.25 5.85 -9.61
C PHE A 142 -9.46 4.79 -8.53
N GLN A 143 -9.08 5.09 -7.30
CA GLN A 143 -9.23 4.15 -6.19
C GLN A 143 -10.69 3.74 -5.99
N ARG A 144 -11.62 4.70 -5.94
CA ARG A 144 -13.07 4.42 -5.83
C ARG A 144 -13.57 3.53 -6.95
N GLN A 145 -13.09 3.76 -8.19
CA GLN A 145 -13.42 2.87 -9.31
C GLN A 145 -12.83 1.47 -9.11
N ALA A 146 -11.59 1.37 -8.62
CA ALA A 146 -10.96 0.09 -8.33
C ALA A 146 -11.72 -0.67 -7.22
N LEU A 147 -12.14 0.00 -6.15
CA LEU A 147 -12.94 -0.62 -5.08
C LEU A 147 -14.23 -1.24 -5.63
N LEU A 148 -14.94 -0.54 -6.50
CA LEU A 148 -16.17 -1.03 -7.13
C LEU A 148 -15.88 -2.23 -8.06
N GLU A 149 -14.90 -2.11 -8.96
CA GLU A 149 -14.59 -3.15 -9.95
C GLU A 149 -14.02 -4.43 -9.32
N LEU A 150 -13.29 -4.29 -8.22
CA LEU A 150 -12.68 -5.41 -7.49
C LEU A 150 -13.57 -5.94 -6.36
N ALA A 151 -14.72 -5.32 -6.12
CA ALA A 151 -15.62 -5.62 -5.01
C ALA A 151 -14.91 -5.61 -3.65
N LEU A 152 -14.08 -4.59 -3.39
CA LEU A 152 -13.41 -4.39 -2.11
C LEU A 152 -14.32 -3.53 -1.20
N THR A 153 -14.73 -4.10 -0.09
CA THR A 153 -15.63 -3.45 0.90
C THR A 153 -14.88 -3.02 2.16
N ASN A 154 -13.62 -3.36 2.28
CA ASN A 154 -12.78 -3.13 3.44
C ASN A 154 -11.85 -1.91 3.30
N VAL A 155 -12.09 -1.04 2.31
CA VAL A 155 -11.32 0.20 2.09
C VAL A 155 -12.24 1.39 1.89
N GLU A 156 -12.00 2.47 2.63
CA GLU A 156 -12.52 3.79 2.32
C GLU A 156 -11.46 4.62 1.60
N ALA A 157 -11.78 5.20 0.43
CA ALA A 157 -10.90 6.13 -0.29
C ALA A 157 -11.38 7.57 -0.11
N ARG A 158 -10.59 8.37 0.64
CA ARG A 158 -10.94 9.73 1.06
C ARG A 158 -10.07 10.77 0.37
N HIS A 159 -10.70 11.68 -0.36
CA HIS A 159 -10.06 12.86 -0.92
C HIS A 159 -9.98 13.93 0.16
N ALA A 160 -8.83 14.04 0.81
CA ALA A 160 -8.62 15.00 1.91
C ALA A 160 -7.12 15.29 2.11
N ARG A 161 -6.82 16.37 2.82
CA ARG A 161 -5.55 16.51 3.53
C ARG A 161 -5.62 15.68 4.79
N ILE A 162 -4.57 14.93 5.10
CA ILE A 162 -4.59 14.04 6.26
C ILE A 162 -4.79 14.82 7.57
N GLU A 163 -4.27 16.03 7.67
CA GLU A 163 -4.42 16.90 8.85
C GLU A 163 -5.88 17.30 9.15
N THR A 164 -6.78 17.10 8.17
CA THR A 164 -8.23 17.35 8.33
C THR A 164 -9.03 16.08 8.63
N VAL A 165 -8.35 14.94 8.73
CA VAL A 165 -8.98 13.64 8.97
C VAL A 165 -8.89 13.33 10.45
N ASP A 166 -10.06 13.22 11.11
CA ASP A 166 -10.15 12.80 12.51
C ASP A 166 -10.23 11.26 12.56
N ALA A 167 -9.08 10.62 12.46
CA ALA A 167 -8.94 9.18 12.58
C ALA A 167 -7.52 8.80 13.00
N ALA A 168 -7.40 7.77 13.83
CA ALA A 168 -6.16 7.11 14.17
C ALA A 168 -6.28 5.60 13.94
N ALA A 169 -5.17 4.94 13.61
CA ALA A 169 -5.12 3.51 13.33
C ALA A 169 -3.99 2.84 14.11
N GLY A 170 -4.10 1.55 14.32
CA GLY A 170 -3.00 0.75 14.84
C GLY A 170 -1.81 0.67 13.89
N ILE A 171 -2.05 0.80 12.58
CA ILE A 171 -1.01 0.77 11.54
C ILE A 171 -1.17 1.99 10.64
N VAL A 172 -0.10 2.76 10.47
CA VAL A 172 -0.03 3.86 9.50
C VAL A 172 1.08 3.58 8.51
N VAL A 173 0.79 3.66 7.22
CA VAL A 173 1.76 3.37 6.17
C VAL A 173 1.84 4.51 5.17
N SER A 174 3.01 4.68 4.57
CA SER A 174 3.16 5.51 3.39
C SER A 174 4.25 4.98 2.48
N ARG A 175 4.02 5.14 1.18
CA ARG A 175 4.99 4.86 0.14
C ARG A 175 5.32 6.13 -0.63
N ALA A 176 6.63 6.42 -0.77
CA ALA A 176 7.10 7.57 -1.56
C ALA A 176 6.64 8.94 -1.04
N PHE A 177 6.51 9.12 0.27
CA PHE A 177 6.39 10.43 0.89
C PHE A 177 7.67 11.24 0.64
N ALA A 178 7.57 12.57 0.61
CA ALA A 178 8.69 13.44 0.21
C ALA A 178 9.95 13.24 1.09
N ALA A 179 9.77 13.11 2.40
CA ALA A 179 10.81 12.73 3.35
C ALA A 179 10.24 11.87 4.48
N PRO A 180 10.98 10.85 4.96
CA PRO A 180 10.54 10.00 6.06
C PRO A 180 10.20 10.77 7.35
N ALA A 181 10.99 11.79 7.69
CA ALA A 181 10.75 12.62 8.85
C ALA A 181 9.42 13.41 8.76
N ASP A 182 9.06 13.89 7.55
CA ASP A 182 7.81 14.62 7.35
C ASP A 182 6.61 13.68 7.43
N PHE A 183 6.74 12.46 6.87
CA PHE A 183 5.73 11.43 7.04
C PHE A 183 5.50 11.12 8.52
N LEU A 184 6.56 10.86 9.29
CA LEU A 184 6.43 10.51 10.71
C LEU A 184 5.81 11.64 11.54
N ARG A 185 6.15 12.92 11.27
CA ARG A 185 5.48 14.05 11.95
C ARG A 185 3.97 14.06 11.72
N VAL A 186 3.56 13.76 10.50
CA VAL A 186 2.13 13.70 10.16
C VAL A 186 1.50 12.43 10.74
N ALA A 187 2.17 11.29 10.62
CA ALA A 187 1.69 10.01 11.12
C ALA A 187 1.49 10.00 12.64
N ALA A 188 2.25 10.83 13.40
CA ALA A 188 2.13 10.92 14.85
C ALA A 188 0.71 11.23 15.33
N GLY A 189 -0.03 12.07 14.61
CA GLY A 189 -1.43 12.40 14.92
C GLY A 189 -2.45 11.33 14.51
N HIS A 190 -2.00 10.31 13.79
CA HIS A 190 -2.88 9.28 13.19
C HIS A 190 -2.48 7.86 13.57
N THR A 191 -1.41 7.69 14.35
CA THR A 191 -1.00 6.39 14.90
C THR A 191 -1.49 6.28 16.32
N ALA A 192 -2.25 5.24 16.63
CA ALA A 192 -2.76 4.99 17.98
C ALA A 192 -1.60 4.71 18.97
N ALA A 193 -1.85 4.84 20.26
CA ALA A 193 -0.93 4.40 21.31
C ALA A 193 -0.63 2.90 21.10
N GLY A 194 0.62 2.48 21.24
CA GLY A 194 1.06 1.13 20.91
C GLY A 194 1.06 0.80 19.43
N GLY A 195 0.66 1.74 18.55
CA GLY A 195 0.58 1.56 17.12
C GLY A 195 1.93 1.67 16.41
N THR A 196 1.93 1.37 15.12
CA THR A 196 3.14 1.27 14.30
C THR A 196 3.00 2.08 13.02
N ALA A 197 4.00 2.91 12.70
CA ALA A 197 4.16 3.53 11.40
C ALA A 197 5.17 2.73 10.56
N LEU A 198 4.77 2.33 9.35
CA LEU A 198 5.59 1.62 8.38
C LEU A 198 6.08 2.58 7.30
N VAL A 199 7.36 2.88 7.30
CA VAL A 199 7.98 3.82 6.36
C VAL A 199 8.69 3.03 5.27
N MET A 200 8.11 2.98 4.07
CA MET A 200 8.74 2.30 2.92
C MET A 200 9.88 3.17 2.35
N LEU A 201 11.08 2.64 2.35
CA LEU A 201 12.29 3.34 1.94
C LEU A 201 12.90 2.71 0.69
N GLY A 202 13.32 3.55 -0.27
CA GLY A 202 14.12 3.10 -1.41
C GLY A 202 15.62 2.94 -1.08
N GLN A 203 16.09 3.62 -0.03
CA GLN A 203 17.48 3.55 0.45
C GLN A 203 17.50 3.67 1.97
N ARG A 204 18.39 2.92 2.61
CA ARG A 204 18.49 2.83 4.08
C ARG A 204 18.90 4.15 4.74
N ASP A 205 19.72 4.93 4.08
CA ASP A 205 20.33 6.17 4.57
C ASP A 205 19.39 7.38 4.56
N ARG A 206 18.10 7.19 4.26
CA ARG A 206 17.10 8.26 4.26
C ARG A 206 16.40 8.51 5.59
N LEU A 207 16.56 7.61 6.56
CA LEU A 207 16.01 7.86 7.90
C LEU A 207 16.78 8.98 8.58
N PRO A 208 16.09 9.88 9.31
CA PRO A 208 16.74 10.86 10.16
C PRO A 208 17.49 10.16 11.31
N GLU A 209 18.58 10.77 11.79
CA GLU A 209 19.36 10.24 12.93
C GLU A 209 18.48 10.15 14.21
N THR A 210 17.56 11.08 14.37
CA THR A 210 16.57 11.09 15.46
C THR A 210 15.18 11.10 14.85
N LEU A 211 14.36 10.14 15.24
CA LEU A 211 12.97 10.10 14.80
C LEU A 211 12.15 11.20 15.46
N PRO A 212 11.14 11.76 14.76
CA PRO A 212 10.16 12.63 15.38
C PRO A 212 9.40 11.91 16.51
N GLU A 213 9.17 12.60 17.62
CA GLU A 213 8.29 12.07 18.67
C GLU A 213 6.86 11.85 18.12
N PRO A 214 6.13 10.84 18.61
CA PRO A 214 6.49 9.92 19.71
C PRO A 214 7.18 8.62 19.26
N PHE A 215 7.68 8.55 18.03
CA PHE A 215 8.18 7.30 17.45
C PHE A 215 9.54 6.87 17.98
N THR A 216 9.67 5.56 18.23
CA THR A 216 10.93 4.85 18.42
C THR A 216 11.14 3.88 17.26
N LEU A 217 12.39 3.72 16.79
CA LEU A 217 12.72 2.74 15.76
C LEU A 217 12.77 1.35 16.38
N GLU A 218 11.86 0.47 15.99
CA GLU A 218 11.83 -0.93 16.41
C GLU A 218 12.71 -1.80 15.50
N GLY A 219 12.66 -1.53 14.18
CA GLY A 219 13.45 -2.27 13.20
C GLY A 219 13.61 -1.53 11.88
N LEU A 220 14.62 -1.96 11.13
CA LEU A 220 14.84 -1.54 9.75
C LEU A 220 15.04 -2.80 8.91
N GLU A 221 13.94 -3.27 8.33
CA GLU A 221 13.87 -4.55 7.67
C GLU A 221 14.17 -4.42 6.18
N PRO A 222 15.12 -5.19 5.64
CA PRO A 222 15.31 -5.28 4.20
C PRO A 222 14.11 -6.02 3.57
N LEU A 223 13.63 -5.52 2.43
CA LEU A 223 12.60 -6.17 1.64
C LEU A 223 13.22 -6.69 0.35
N ASP A 224 13.20 -8.00 0.18
CA ASP A 224 13.58 -8.65 -1.09
C ASP A 224 12.33 -8.74 -1.98
N ILE A 225 12.20 -7.79 -2.89
CA ILE A 225 11.02 -7.66 -3.75
C ILE A 225 11.29 -8.38 -5.08
N PRO A 226 10.59 -9.47 -5.37
CA PRO A 226 10.71 -10.16 -6.65
C PRO A 226 10.43 -9.19 -7.81
N PHE A 227 11.31 -9.20 -8.79
CA PHE A 227 11.25 -8.28 -9.94
C PHE A 227 11.31 -6.78 -9.57
N GLY A 228 11.79 -6.48 -8.37
CA GLY A 228 11.98 -5.12 -7.88
C GLY A 228 13.13 -4.40 -8.61
N SER A 229 13.15 -3.07 -8.52
CA SER A 229 14.14 -2.22 -9.17
C SER A 229 15.19 -1.67 -8.19
N GLY A 230 15.73 -2.51 -7.33
CA GLY A 230 16.78 -2.12 -6.37
C GLY A 230 16.37 -2.32 -4.91
N PRO A 231 17.28 -1.97 -3.97
CA PRO A 231 17.09 -2.24 -2.56
C PRO A 231 15.86 -1.53 -2.00
N ARG A 232 15.12 -2.23 -1.17
CA ARG A 232 13.96 -1.74 -0.43
C ARG A 232 14.17 -2.06 1.04
N HIS A 233 13.72 -1.14 1.88
CA HIS A 233 13.67 -1.33 3.32
C HIS A 233 12.33 -0.81 3.83
N VAL A 234 11.90 -1.32 4.96
CA VAL A 234 10.83 -0.71 5.74
C VAL A 234 11.36 -0.39 7.12
N ALA A 235 11.18 0.84 7.55
CA ALA A 235 11.41 1.20 8.93
C ALA A 235 10.11 0.97 9.71
N VAL A 236 10.21 0.18 10.76
CA VAL A 236 9.13 -0.11 11.70
C VAL A 236 9.29 0.87 12.86
N CYS A 237 8.43 1.88 12.93
CA CYS A 237 8.47 2.93 13.92
C CYS A 237 7.26 2.79 14.86
N ARG A 238 7.50 2.52 16.14
CA ARG A 238 6.45 2.28 17.13
C ARG A 238 6.17 3.50 17.98
N VAL A 239 4.90 3.72 18.26
CA VAL A 239 4.44 4.64 19.31
C VAL A 239 4.37 3.87 20.62
N PRO A 240 4.98 4.32 21.73
CA PRO A 240 4.85 3.66 23.02
C PRO A 240 3.40 3.53 23.48
N ASP A 241 3.10 2.48 24.27
CA ASP A 241 1.77 2.25 24.83
C ASP A 241 1.39 3.33 25.88
N ASP A 242 2.40 3.90 26.55
CA ASP A 242 2.23 4.93 27.54
C ASP A 242 2.64 6.30 26.98
N HIS A 243 1.67 7.02 26.46
CA HIS A 243 1.82 8.46 26.29
C HIS A 243 1.66 9.06 27.69
N GLY A 244 2.78 9.21 28.41
CA GLY A 244 2.80 9.92 29.66
C GLY A 244 1.99 11.21 29.54
N ARG A 245 0.86 11.26 30.24
CA ARG A 245 0.05 12.46 30.44
C ARG A 245 0.79 13.46 31.34
#